data_f095f085d8ba95e4137f189334c62231
#
_entry.id   f095f085d8ba95e4137f189334c62231
#
_cell.length_a   1.000
_cell.length_b   1.000
_cell.length_c   1.000
_cell.angle_alpha   90.00
_cell.angle_beta   90.00
_cell.angle_gamma   90.00
#
_symmetry.space_group_name_H-M   'P 1'
#
loop_
_entity.id
_entity.type
_entity.pdbx_description
1 polymer ?
#
loop_
_entity_poly.entity_id
_entity_poly.type
_entity_poly.pdbx_seq_one_letter_code
_entity_poly.pdbx_strand_id
1 'polypeptide(L)'
;KSVPGTIVYEPIENGGIAANTTRGFELAHGDYIALLDHDDVLYLNALFEVVQTIQNTGADFVYSDEIVLSADLKELGGYHFKPDFMLDNLRSNNYICHLSVFSAALLAKVGGDERAEFNGSQDYDLYLRLTEKAHKIVHIPHLLYYWRSSPTSVASNISAKTYCLEAAMKALRAHYDRMGVPVDAVTMVPNTPGFYKTDYTITKPGRVSVLIPSCDHSGDLLVCVESIYRKTTYPDFELILIENNSKQPETFRAYERMQKEHPDNLKVVTWEGKG
;
A
#
# COMPACT_ATOMS: atom_id res chain seq x y z
N LYS A 1 13.62 -35.46 -7.99
CA LYS A 1 12.35 -36.04 -8.45
C LYS A 1 11.69 -34.99 -9.32
N SER A 2 11.50 -35.28 -10.63
CA SER A 2 10.71 -34.41 -11.51
C SER A 2 9.26 -34.36 -10.99
N VAL A 3 8.78 -33.17 -10.66
CA VAL A 3 7.35 -32.99 -10.40
C VAL A 3 6.64 -33.12 -11.76
N PRO A 4 5.65 -34.00 -11.90
CA PRO A 4 4.90 -34.06 -13.13
C PRO A 4 4.12 -32.75 -13.29
N GLY A 5 4.49 -31.97 -14.27
CA GLY A 5 3.83 -30.72 -14.64
C GLY A 5 3.78 -30.62 -16.16
N THR A 6 2.78 -29.95 -16.67
CA THR A 6 2.68 -29.65 -18.10
C THR A 6 3.33 -28.30 -18.34
N ILE A 7 4.34 -28.26 -19.20
CA ILE A 7 4.89 -27.00 -19.72
C ILE A 7 4.19 -26.72 -21.04
N VAL A 8 3.50 -25.58 -21.13
CA VAL A 8 2.93 -25.09 -22.38
C VAL A 8 3.84 -23.98 -22.90
N TYR A 9 4.37 -24.17 -24.09
CA TYR A 9 5.16 -23.16 -24.80
C TYR A 9 4.41 -22.77 -26.09
N GLU A 10 4.13 -21.49 -26.23
CA GLU A 10 3.50 -20.93 -27.41
C GLU A 10 4.32 -19.75 -27.91
N PRO A 11 4.92 -19.83 -29.12
CA PRO A 11 5.57 -18.67 -29.70
C PRO A 11 4.52 -17.68 -30.19
N ILE A 12 4.53 -16.47 -29.69
CA ILE A 12 3.63 -15.40 -30.09
C ILE A 12 4.41 -14.21 -30.61
N GLU A 13 3.77 -13.37 -31.41
CA GLU A 13 4.33 -12.06 -31.76
C GLU A 13 4.45 -11.20 -30.52
N ASN A 14 5.54 -10.48 -30.40
CA ASN A 14 5.80 -9.63 -29.22
C ASN A 14 4.82 -8.44 -29.16
N GLY A 15 3.77 -8.58 -28.39
CA GLY A 15 2.77 -7.54 -28.11
C GLY A 15 3.09 -6.67 -26.90
N GLY A 16 4.24 -6.87 -26.25
CA GLY A 16 4.60 -6.25 -24.98
C GLY A 16 4.19 -7.11 -23.78
N ILE A 17 4.61 -6.69 -22.56
CA ILE A 17 4.48 -7.49 -21.35
C ILE A 17 3.03 -7.81 -21.02
N ALA A 18 2.14 -6.81 -21.02
CA ALA A 18 0.73 -7.01 -20.68
C ALA A 18 0.02 -7.98 -21.64
N ALA A 19 0.25 -7.86 -22.95
CA ALA A 19 -0.36 -8.77 -23.94
C ALA A 19 0.16 -10.20 -23.78
N ASN A 20 1.47 -10.36 -23.53
CA ASN A 20 2.08 -11.67 -23.34
C ASN A 20 1.57 -12.34 -22.06
N THR A 21 1.46 -11.59 -20.94
CA THR A 21 0.89 -12.11 -19.69
C THR A 21 -0.58 -12.47 -19.85
N THR A 22 -1.36 -11.63 -20.52
CA THR A 22 -2.78 -11.93 -20.84
C THR A 22 -2.91 -13.23 -21.62
N ARG A 23 -2.05 -13.45 -22.61
CA ARG A 23 -2.03 -14.73 -23.34
C ARG A 23 -1.69 -15.91 -22.44
N GLY A 24 -0.77 -15.72 -21.49
CA GLY A 24 -0.50 -16.70 -20.44
C GLY A 24 -1.73 -17.03 -19.59
N PHE A 25 -2.52 -16.03 -19.22
CA PHE A 25 -3.79 -16.24 -18.49
C PHE A 25 -4.80 -17.06 -19.28
N GLU A 26 -4.94 -16.80 -20.59
CA GLU A 26 -5.84 -17.58 -21.47
C GLU A 26 -5.44 -19.06 -21.57
N LEU A 27 -4.14 -19.36 -21.46
CA LEU A 27 -3.61 -20.72 -21.51
C LEU A 27 -3.60 -21.41 -20.15
N ALA A 28 -3.85 -20.69 -19.08
CA ALA A 28 -3.85 -21.24 -17.73
C ALA A 28 -5.16 -22.02 -17.45
N HIS A 29 -5.04 -23.24 -16.96
CA HIS A 29 -6.16 -24.11 -16.60
C HIS A 29 -6.22 -24.44 -15.10
N GLY A 30 -5.35 -23.82 -14.29
CA GLY A 30 -5.33 -24.01 -12.85
C GLY A 30 -6.45 -23.22 -12.16
N ASP A 31 -6.88 -23.70 -10.99
CA ASP A 31 -7.81 -22.97 -10.13
C ASP A 31 -7.20 -21.67 -9.59
N TYR A 32 -5.87 -21.64 -9.49
CA TYR A 32 -5.06 -20.48 -9.06
C TYR A 32 -3.94 -20.21 -10.07
N ILE A 33 -3.58 -18.95 -10.19
CA ILE A 33 -2.54 -18.44 -11.07
C ILE A 33 -1.49 -17.77 -10.22
N ALA A 34 -0.22 -18.13 -10.43
CA ALA A 34 0.95 -17.51 -9.83
C ALA A 34 1.74 -16.76 -10.90
N LEU A 35 2.14 -15.53 -10.63
CA LEU A 35 3.04 -14.79 -11.51
C LEU A 35 4.49 -15.05 -11.10
N LEU A 36 5.31 -15.43 -12.07
CA LEU A 36 6.75 -15.66 -11.88
C LEU A 36 7.51 -15.05 -13.06
N ASP A 37 8.40 -14.14 -12.77
CA ASP A 37 9.28 -13.56 -13.76
C ASP A 37 10.30 -14.60 -14.23
N HIS A 38 10.62 -14.58 -15.53
CA HIS A 38 11.43 -15.62 -16.19
C HIS A 38 12.88 -15.67 -15.71
N ASP A 39 13.37 -14.63 -15.06
CA ASP A 39 14.73 -14.51 -14.51
C ASP A 39 14.79 -14.71 -12.98
N ASP A 40 13.65 -14.96 -12.32
CA ASP A 40 13.54 -15.13 -10.89
C ASP A 40 13.42 -16.61 -10.45
N VAL A 41 13.42 -16.86 -9.15
CA VAL A 41 13.39 -18.20 -8.59
C VAL A 41 12.43 -18.29 -7.41
N LEU A 42 11.61 -19.33 -7.37
CA LEU A 42 10.78 -19.66 -6.20
C LEU A 42 11.59 -20.40 -5.14
N TYR A 43 11.29 -20.14 -3.88
CA TYR A 43 11.79 -20.97 -2.79
C TYR A 43 11.21 -22.41 -2.90
N LEU A 44 11.96 -23.39 -2.40
CA LEU A 44 11.64 -24.81 -2.62
C LEU A 44 10.25 -25.25 -2.16
N ASN A 45 9.71 -24.64 -1.10
CA ASN A 45 8.38 -24.94 -0.57
C ASN A 45 7.33 -23.87 -0.92
N ALA A 46 7.64 -22.92 -1.81
CA ALA A 46 6.73 -21.79 -2.09
C ALA A 46 5.32 -22.24 -2.46
N LEU A 47 5.18 -23.16 -3.40
CA LEU A 47 3.86 -23.67 -3.81
C LEU A 47 3.15 -24.45 -2.69
N PHE A 48 3.89 -25.13 -1.81
CA PHE A 48 3.31 -25.82 -0.65
C PHE A 48 2.70 -24.80 0.32
N GLU A 49 3.45 -23.76 0.69
CA GLU A 49 3.00 -22.70 1.60
C GLU A 49 1.78 -21.96 1.04
N VAL A 50 1.79 -21.67 -0.26
CA VAL A 50 0.67 -21.04 -0.96
C VAL A 50 -0.58 -21.92 -0.87
N VAL A 51 -0.49 -23.20 -1.27
CA VAL A 51 -1.64 -24.11 -1.26
C VAL A 51 -2.14 -24.35 0.18
N GLN A 52 -1.24 -24.54 1.14
CA GLN A 52 -1.61 -24.69 2.54
C GLN A 52 -2.35 -23.45 3.07
N THR A 53 -1.85 -22.25 2.75
CA THR A 53 -2.51 -20.99 3.14
C THR A 53 -3.90 -20.87 2.53
N ILE A 54 -4.04 -21.16 1.25
CA ILE A 54 -5.32 -21.14 0.56
C ILE A 54 -6.32 -22.12 1.21
N GLN A 55 -5.89 -23.36 1.44
CA GLN A 55 -6.74 -24.41 2.07
C GLN A 55 -7.18 -24.03 3.48
N ASN A 56 -6.27 -23.48 4.27
CA ASN A 56 -6.53 -23.12 5.67
C ASN A 56 -7.40 -21.85 5.80
N THR A 57 -7.34 -20.96 4.82
CA THR A 57 -7.95 -19.63 4.95
C THR A 57 -9.12 -19.39 4.01
N GLY A 58 -9.21 -20.11 2.89
CA GLY A 58 -10.15 -19.83 1.81
C GLY A 58 -9.82 -18.54 1.04
N ALA A 59 -8.57 -18.09 1.07
CA ALA A 59 -8.14 -16.89 0.37
C ALA A 59 -8.25 -17.06 -1.15
N ASP A 60 -8.72 -16.04 -1.83
CA ASP A 60 -8.74 -15.95 -3.29
C ASP A 60 -7.60 -15.08 -3.85
N PHE A 61 -6.86 -14.40 -2.98
CA PHE A 61 -5.61 -13.72 -3.30
C PHE A 61 -4.61 -13.89 -2.13
N VAL A 62 -3.41 -14.36 -2.42
CA VAL A 62 -2.30 -14.45 -1.47
C VAL A 62 -1.03 -13.84 -2.04
N TYR A 63 -0.18 -13.29 -1.19
CA TYR A 63 1.15 -12.79 -1.56
C TYR A 63 2.14 -13.07 -0.45
N SER A 64 3.43 -13.11 -0.79
CA SER A 64 4.50 -13.44 0.15
C SER A 64 5.57 -12.36 0.25
N ASP A 65 6.46 -12.51 1.22
CA ASP A 65 7.71 -11.77 1.29
C ASP A 65 8.68 -12.23 0.20
N GLU A 66 9.65 -11.39 -0.13
CA GLU A 66 10.66 -11.65 -1.13
C GLU A 66 12.06 -11.26 -0.66
N ILE A 67 13.06 -11.86 -1.27
CA ILE A 67 14.47 -11.55 -1.06
C ILE A 67 15.09 -11.10 -2.38
N VAL A 68 15.83 -10.02 -2.35
CA VAL A 68 16.57 -9.52 -3.51
C VAL A 68 17.98 -10.12 -3.49
N LEU A 69 18.37 -10.77 -4.56
CA LEU A 69 19.68 -11.36 -4.74
C LEU A 69 20.41 -10.77 -5.95
N SER A 70 21.72 -10.89 -5.96
CA SER A 70 22.54 -10.54 -7.15
C SER A 70 22.16 -11.36 -8.38
N ALA A 71 22.60 -10.94 -9.56
CA ALA A 71 22.32 -11.59 -10.83
C ALA A 71 22.74 -13.07 -10.87
N ASP A 72 23.77 -13.46 -10.11
CA ASP A 72 24.24 -14.85 -9.97
C ASP A 72 23.63 -15.59 -8.75
N LEU A 73 22.70 -14.95 -8.04
CA LEU A 73 21.98 -15.46 -6.85
C LEU A 73 22.89 -15.77 -5.64
N LYS A 74 24.08 -15.19 -5.54
CA LYS A 74 25.04 -15.47 -4.47
C LYS A 74 25.09 -14.40 -3.40
N GLU A 75 24.83 -13.15 -3.74
CA GLU A 75 24.95 -12.04 -2.83
C GLU A 75 23.55 -11.52 -2.44
N LEU A 76 23.38 -11.23 -1.17
CA LEU A 76 22.17 -10.65 -0.63
C LEU A 76 22.11 -9.16 -0.97
N GLY A 77 21.09 -8.74 -1.72
CA GLY A 77 20.78 -7.33 -1.99
C GLY A 77 19.86 -6.73 -0.91
N GLY A 78 18.93 -7.51 -0.38
CA GLY A 78 18.01 -7.05 0.66
C GLY A 78 16.83 -7.96 0.88
N TYR A 79 16.02 -7.60 1.87
CA TYR A 79 14.76 -8.26 2.17
C TYR A 79 13.61 -7.27 1.93
N HIS A 80 12.51 -7.77 1.39
CA HIS A 80 11.27 -7.03 1.30
C HIS A 80 10.20 -7.75 2.12
N PHE A 81 10.14 -7.42 3.41
CA PHE A 81 9.08 -7.85 4.31
C PHE A 81 7.85 -6.97 4.10
N LYS A 82 6.71 -7.60 3.94
CA LYS A 82 5.46 -6.93 3.60
C LYS A 82 4.50 -6.96 4.78
N PRO A 83 3.64 -5.95 4.95
CA PRO A 83 2.58 -6.00 5.95
C PRO A 83 1.45 -6.94 5.51
N ASP A 84 0.57 -7.29 6.43
CA ASP A 84 -0.76 -7.77 6.09
C ASP A 84 -1.45 -6.78 5.16
N PHE A 85 -2.46 -7.24 4.42
CA PHE A 85 -3.06 -6.41 3.38
C PHE A 85 -3.58 -5.07 3.93
N MET A 86 -3.03 -4.00 3.38
CA MET A 86 -3.38 -2.61 3.69
C MET A 86 -3.63 -1.85 2.39
N LEU A 87 -4.89 -1.52 2.13
CA LEU A 87 -5.29 -0.83 0.91
C LEU A 87 -4.60 0.53 0.74
N ASP A 88 -4.48 1.31 1.82
CA ASP A 88 -3.84 2.63 1.74
C ASP A 88 -2.34 2.53 1.48
N ASN A 89 -1.68 1.46 1.96
CA ASN A 89 -0.30 1.19 1.58
C ASN A 89 -0.21 0.81 0.09
N LEU A 90 -1.11 -0.05 -0.41
CA LEU A 90 -1.16 -0.37 -1.85
C LEU A 90 -1.46 0.87 -2.70
N ARG A 91 -2.25 1.82 -2.23
CA ARG A 91 -2.49 3.11 -2.88
C ARG A 91 -1.27 4.05 -2.87
N SER A 92 -0.29 3.77 -2.03
CA SER A 92 0.93 4.55 -1.90
C SER A 92 2.12 3.96 -2.65
N ASN A 93 2.17 2.65 -2.83
CA ASN A 93 3.20 1.95 -3.60
C ASN A 93 2.75 0.53 -3.95
N ASN A 94 3.31 -0.03 -5.01
CA ASN A 94 3.10 -1.43 -5.38
C ASN A 94 3.95 -2.36 -4.50
N TYR A 95 3.56 -2.57 -3.24
CA TYR A 95 4.33 -3.39 -2.31
C TYR A 95 4.08 -4.90 -2.46
N ILE A 96 3.00 -5.31 -3.15
CA ILE A 96 2.65 -6.73 -3.31
C ILE A 96 3.68 -7.45 -4.19
N CYS A 97 3.99 -6.92 -5.36
CA CYS A 97 4.97 -7.44 -6.33
C CYS A 97 4.99 -8.99 -6.41
N HIS A 98 6.00 -9.62 -5.85
CA HIS A 98 6.26 -11.06 -5.91
C HIS A 98 6.30 -11.69 -4.50
N LEU A 99 5.92 -12.92 -4.29
CA LEU A 99 5.11 -13.76 -5.12
C LEU A 99 3.64 -13.36 -4.96
N SER A 100 2.89 -13.24 -6.03
CA SER A 100 1.44 -13.03 -5.98
C SER A 100 0.73 -14.23 -6.59
N VAL A 101 -0.32 -14.73 -5.92
CA VAL A 101 -1.14 -15.84 -6.38
C VAL A 101 -2.60 -15.52 -6.17
N PHE A 102 -3.41 -15.67 -7.20
CA PHE A 102 -4.84 -15.35 -7.16
C PHE A 102 -5.67 -16.41 -7.89
N SER A 103 -6.93 -16.57 -7.49
CA SER A 103 -7.80 -17.55 -8.13
C SER A 103 -8.16 -17.12 -9.56
N ALA A 104 -8.27 -18.10 -10.46
CA ALA A 104 -8.75 -17.86 -11.82
C ALA A 104 -10.14 -17.23 -11.84
N ALA A 105 -11.01 -17.61 -10.88
CA ALA A 105 -12.32 -17.01 -10.71
C ALA A 105 -12.26 -15.51 -10.32
N LEU A 106 -11.27 -15.10 -9.51
CA LEU A 106 -11.05 -13.70 -9.17
C LEU A 106 -10.52 -12.92 -10.39
N LEU A 107 -9.56 -13.50 -11.14
CA LEU A 107 -9.06 -12.89 -12.37
C LEU A 107 -10.19 -12.63 -13.36
N ALA A 108 -11.07 -13.61 -13.58
CA ALA A 108 -12.22 -13.47 -14.47
C ALA A 108 -13.17 -12.33 -14.06
N LYS A 109 -13.36 -12.09 -12.75
CA LYS A 109 -14.18 -10.97 -12.24
C LYS A 109 -13.62 -9.59 -12.57
N VAL A 110 -12.32 -9.48 -12.85
CA VAL A 110 -11.66 -8.21 -13.11
C VAL A 110 -11.25 -8.00 -14.58
N GLY A 111 -11.73 -8.87 -15.47
CA GLY A 111 -11.53 -8.74 -16.91
C GLY A 111 -10.66 -9.84 -17.51
N GLY A 112 -9.90 -10.59 -16.72
CA GLY A 112 -9.09 -11.71 -17.19
C GLY A 112 -7.78 -11.32 -17.89
N ASP A 113 -7.34 -10.04 -17.75
CA ASP A 113 -6.25 -9.49 -18.53
C ASP A 113 -5.32 -8.57 -17.73
N GLU A 114 -4.12 -8.39 -18.23
CA GLU A 114 -3.33 -7.18 -18.01
C GLU A 114 -3.59 -6.18 -19.14
N ARG A 115 -3.62 -4.91 -18.81
CA ARG A 115 -4.02 -3.87 -19.76
C ARG A 115 -2.80 -3.10 -20.28
N ALA A 116 -2.60 -3.13 -21.59
CA ALA A 116 -1.45 -2.53 -22.25
C ALA A 116 -1.31 -1.02 -22.02
N GLU A 117 -2.40 -0.33 -21.70
CA GLU A 117 -2.38 1.10 -21.37
C GLU A 117 -1.64 1.42 -20.07
N PHE A 118 -1.31 0.40 -19.25
CA PHE A 118 -0.53 0.48 -18.02
C PHE A 118 0.84 -0.19 -18.13
N ASN A 119 1.32 -0.46 -19.35
CA ASN A 119 2.65 -1.06 -19.55
C ASN A 119 3.72 -0.34 -18.73
N GLY A 120 4.52 -1.14 -18.01
CA GLY A 120 5.51 -0.68 -17.03
C GLY A 120 5.00 -0.63 -15.59
N SER A 121 3.68 -0.73 -15.37
CA SER A 121 3.00 -0.89 -14.07
C SER A 121 1.69 -1.66 -14.26
N GLN A 122 1.65 -2.59 -15.23
CA GLN A 122 0.49 -3.40 -15.55
C GLN A 122 0.10 -4.35 -14.43
N ASP A 123 1.09 -4.88 -13.72
CA ASP A 123 0.94 -5.67 -12.50
C ASP A 123 0.27 -4.88 -11.37
N TYR A 124 0.65 -3.61 -11.21
CA TYR A 124 0.04 -2.72 -10.21
C TYR A 124 -1.44 -2.47 -10.52
N ASP A 125 -1.80 -2.18 -11.77
CA ASP A 125 -3.19 -2.08 -12.19
C ASP A 125 -3.95 -3.38 -11.93
N LEU A 126 -3.34 -4.52 -12.25
CA LEU A 126 -3.95 -5.83 -11.99
C LEU A 126 -4.20 -6.04 -10.50
N TYR A 127 -3.22 -5.77 -9.63
CA TYR A 127 -3.38 -5.93 -8.17
C TYR A 127 -4.43 -5.00 -7.60
N LEU A 128 -4.50 -3.75 -8.04
CA LEU A 128 -5.56 -2.84 -7.65
C LEU A 128 -6.94 -3.41 -8.02
N ARG A 129 -7.12 -3.90 -9.25
CA ARG A 129 -8.39 -4.52 -9.68
C ARG A 129 -8.72 -5.80 -8.90
N LEU A 130 -7.74 -6.67 -8.69
CA LEU A 130 -7.93 -7.91 -7.92
C LEU A 130 -8.35 -7.60 -6.48
N THR A 131 -7.67 -6.65 -5.81
CA THR A 131 -7.99 -6.28 -4.44
C THR A 131 -9.35 -5.60 -4.28
N GLU A 132 -9.86 -4.93 -5.32
CA GLU A 132 -11.22 -4.38 -5.36
C GLU A 132 -12.32 -5.46 -5.32
N LYS A 133 -12.02 -6.68 -5.76
CA LYS A 133 -13.00 -7.77 -5.93
C LYS A 133 -12.69 -9.02 -5.11
N ALA A 134 -11.52 -9.09 -4.50
CA ALA A 134 -11.13 -10.23 -3.68
C ALA A 134 -12.07 -10.38 -2.48
N HIS A 135 -12.42 -11.62 -2.16
CA HIS A 135 -13.15 -11.96 -0.96
C HIS A 135 -12.23 -11.98 0.25
N LYS A 136 -11.04 -12.56 0.09
CA LYS A 136 -10.06 -12.67 1.17
C LYS A 136 -8.63 -12.61 0.64
N ILE A 137 -7.90 -11.62 1.11
CA ILE A 137 -6.49 -11.41 0.80
C ILE A 137 -5.67 -11.83 2.02
N VAL A 138 -4.62 -12.64 1.82
CA VAL A 138 -3.76 -13.13 2.90
C VAL A 138 -2.30 -12.93 2.55
N HIS A 139 -1.57 -12.33 3.45
CA HIS A 139 -0.11 -12.27 3.42
C HIS A 139 0.49 -13.56 4.00
N ILE A 140 1.48 -14.10 3.33
CA ILE A 140 2.29 -15.23 3.79
C ILE A 140 3.64 -14.66 4.27
N PRO A 141 3.90 -14.54 5.58
CA PRO A 141 5.10 -13.88 6.10
C PRO A 141 6.34 -14.77 5.99
N HIS A 142 6.56 -15.32 4.81
CA HIS A 142 7.69 -16.17 4.46
C HIS A 142 8.34 -15.66 3.18
N LEU A 143 9.68 -15.73 3.10
CA LEU A 143 10.46 -15.39 1.93
C LEU A 143 10.32 -16.50 0.88
N LEU A 144 9.30 -16.43 0.04
CA LEU A 144 8.97 -17.48 -0.93
C LEU A 144 9.46 -17.18 -2.35
N TYR A 145 9.99 -15.97 -2.57
CA TYR A 145 10.41 -15.48 -3.88
C TYR A 145 11.82 -14.89 -3.82
N TYR A 146 12.66 -15.30 -4.76
CA TYR A 146 14.02 -14.79 -4.97
C TYR A 146 14.04 -13.89 -6.19
N TRP A 147 13.99 -12.59 -5.93
CA TRP A 147 14.07 -11.58 -6.97
C TRP A 147 15.53 -11.36 -7.37
N ARG A 148 15.83 -11.65 -8.62
CA ARG A 148 17.16 -11.47 -9.20
C ARG A 148 17.37 -10.02 -9.61
N SER A 149 18.32 -9.33 -8.97
CA SER A 149 18.71 -7.99 -9.35
C SER A 149 19.39 -8.00 -10.71
N SER A 150 18.81 -7.29 -11.68
CA SER A 150 19.40 -7.11 -13.01
C SER A 150 19.68 -5.62 -13.25
N PRO A 151 20.84 -5.24 -13.83
CA PRO A 151 21.09 -3.85 -14.22
C PRO A 151 20.08 -3.28 -15.21
N THR A 152 19.37 -4.16 -15.93
CA THR A 152 18.35 -3.80 -16.92
C THR A 152 16.93 -3.78 -16.35
N SER A 153 16.73 -4.22 -15.10
CA SER A 153 15.41 -4.26 -14.47
C SER A 153 14.80 -2.86 -14.31
N VAL A 154 13.47 -2.77 -14.30
CA VAL A 154 12.77 -1.50 -14.06
C VAL A 154 13.15 -0.95 -12.70
N ALA A 155 13.25 -1.80 -11.69
CA ALA A 155 13.55 -1.42 -10.31
C ALA A 155 14.97 -0.88 -10.11
N SER A 156 15.95 -1.33 -10.90
CA SER A 156 17.34 -0.85 -10.79
C SER A 156 17.54 0.59 -11.32
N ASN A 157 16.64 1.07 -12.17
CA ASN A 157 16.72 2.43 -12.74
C ASN A 157 15.31 3.03 -12.98
N ILE A 158 14.51 3.06 -11.94
CA ILE A 158 13.12 3.53 -12.03
C ILE A 158 13.02 5.01 -12.42
N SER A 159 13.98 5.83 -12.00
CA SER A 159 14.03 7.26 -12.36
C SER A 159 14.30 7.51 -13.84
N ALA A 160 14.97 6.59 -14.54
CA ALA A 160 15.18 6.68 -15.99
C ALA A 160 13.96 6.17 -16.80
N LYS A 161 13.01 5.50 -16.14
CA LYS A 161 11.81 4.93 -16.77
C LYS A 161 10.55 5.67 -16.31
N THR A 162 10.49 6.96 -16.58
CA THR A 162 9.39 7.85 -16.16
C THR A 162 8.02 7.34 -16.61
N TYR A 163 7.96 6.64 -17.74
CA TYR A 163 6.69 6.06 -18.24
C TYR A 163 6.06 5.05 -17.25
N CYS A 164 6.89 4.30 -16.49
CA CYS A 164 6.39 3.37 -15.48
C CYS A 164 5.71 4.13 -14.33
N LEU A 165 6.29 5.23 -13.90
CA LEU A 165 5.74 6.08 -12.84
C LEU A 165 4.43 6.74 -13.28
N GLU A 166 4.36 7.19 -14.52
CA GLU A 166 3.13 7.75 -15.11
C GLU A 166 2.04 6.68 -15.24
N ALA A 167 2.40 5.46 -15.68
CA ALA A 167 1.47 4.33 -15.77
C ALA A 167 0.91 3.95 -14.39
N ALA A 168 1.74 3.95 -13.34
CA ALA A 168 1.29 3.69 -11.96
C ALA A 168 0.32 4.77 -11.45
N MET A 169 0.62 6.05 -11.68
CA MET A 169 -0.30 7.13 -11.32
C MET A 169 -1.62 7.04 -12.10
N LYS A 170 -1.57 6.62 -13.36
CA LYS A 170 -2.76 6.36 -14.17
C LYS A 170 -3.57 5.19 -13.62
N ALA A 171 -2.90 4.09 -13.21
CA ALA A 171 -3.55 2.94 -12.60
C ALA A 171 -4.25 3.32 -11.27
N LEU A 172 -3.61 4.14 -10.45
CA LEU A 172 -4.20 4.67 -9.21
C LEU A 172 -5.45 5.52 -9.50
N ARG A 173 -5.40 6.45 -10.46
CA ARG A 173 -6.56 7.24 -10.86
C ARG A 173 -7.71 6.36 -11.33
N ALA A 174 -7.43 5.39 -12.20
CA ALA A 174 -8.42 4.43 -12.66
C ALA A 174 -9.01 3.59 -11.53
N HIS A 175 -8.21 3.24 -10.51
CA HIS A 175 -8.68 2.59 -9.28
C HIS A 175 -9.67 3.47 -8.53
N TYR A 176 -9.32 4.74 -8.28
CA TYR A 176 -10.21 5.67 -7.56
C TYR A 176 -11.52 5.90 -8.31
N ASP A 177 -11.46 6.02 -9.65
CA ASP A 177 -12.66 6.15 -10.49
C ASP A 177 -13.58 4.92 -10.35
N ARG A 178 -13.03 3.70 -10.42
CA ARG A 178 -13.79 2.45 -10.24
C ARG A 178 -14.40 2.32 -8.84
N MET A 179 -13.71 2.82 -7.83
CA MET A 179 -14.16 2.79 -6.43
C MET A 179 -15.09 3.94 -6.07
N GLY A 180 -15.30 4.90 -6.97
CA GLY A 180 -16.10 6.10 -6.69
C GLY A 180 -15.50 6.99 -5.61
N VAL A 181 -14.16 6.97 -5.45
CA VAL A 181 -13.42 7.79 -4.47
C VAL A 181 -12.94 9.07 -5.16
N PRO A 182 -13.49 10.23 -4.83
CA PRO A 182 -13.07 11.48 -5.44
C PRO A 182 -11.68 11.89 -4.94
N VAL A 183 -10.81 12.23 -5.90
CA VAL A 183 -9.43 12.65 -5.64
C VAL A 183 -9.11 13.90 -6.45
N ASP A 184 -8.43 14.85 -5.83
CA ASP A 184 -7.97 16.08 -6.48
C ASP A 184 -6.70 15.82 -7.30
N ALA A 185 -5.78 15.01 -6.77
CA ALA A 185 -4.53 14.69 -7.44
C ALA A 185 -3.96 13.33 -6.98
N VAL A 186 -3.23 12.69 -7.89
CA VAL A 186 -2.29 11.60 -7.61
C VAL A 186 -0.93 12.05 -8.14
N THR A 187 0.05 12.16 -7.26
CA THR A 187 1.39 12.66 -7.56
C THR A 187 2.45 11.72 -7.01
N MET A 188 3.63 11.76 -7.60
CA MET A 188 4.79 11.05 -7.05
C MET A 188 5.33 11.79 -5.83
N VAL A 189 5.74 11.05 -4.80
CA VAL A 189 6.43 11.63 -3.65
C VAL A 189 7.81 12.14 -4.09
N PRO A 190 8.18 13.40 -3.81
CA PRO A 190 9.46 13.95 -4.23
C PRO A 190 10.64 13.10 -3.74
N ASN A 191 11.61 12.85 -4.61
CA ASN A 191 12.81 12.07 -4.36
C ASN A 191 12.60 10.63 -3.90
N THR A 192 11.38 10.08 -4.08
CA THR A 192 11.04 8.71 -3.69
C THR A 192 10.27 8.05 -4.85
N PRO A 193 10.96 7.67 -5.94
CA PRO A 193 10.30 7.06 -7.10
C PRO A 193 9.62 5.74 -6.71
N GLY A 194 8.42 5.51 -7.23
CA GLY A 194 7.59 4.36 -6.88
C GLY A 194 6.68 4.56 -5.66
N PHE A 195 6.79 5.72 -4.98
CA PHE A 195 5.85 6.13 -3.95
C PHE A 195 4.96 7.27 -4.42
N TYR A 196 3.67 7.15 -4.12
CA TYR A 196 2.64 8.05 -4.59
C TYR A 196 1.88 8.69 -3.43
N LYS A 197 1.52 9.95 -3.60
CA LYS A 197 0.65 10.72 -2.71
C LYS A 197 -0.67 10.95 -3.40
N THR A 198 -1.76 10.67 -2.70
CA THR A 198 -3.11 11.00 -3.14
C THR A 198 -3.65 12.15 -2.33
N ASP A 199 -4.09 13.20 -3.00
CA ASP A 199 -4.86 14.28 -2.40
C ASP A 199 -6.35 13.96 -2.59
N TYR A 200 -7.01 13.54 -1.50
CA TYR A 200 -8.43 13.18 -1.52
C TYR A 200 -9.32 14.41 -1.46
N THR A 201 -10.35 14.44 -2.29
CA THR A 201 -11.37 15.48 -2.21
C THR A 201 -12.26 15.29 -0.99
N ILE A 202 -12.29 16.25 -0.10
CA ILE A 202 -13.18 16.23 1.07
C ILE A 202 -14.58 16.63 0.66
N THR A 203 -15.46 15.66 0.41
CA THR A 203 -16.83 15.90 -0.04
C THR A 203 -17.82 16.18 1.09
N LYS A 204 -17.56 15.68 2.28
CA LYS A 204 -18.38 15.83 3.49
C LYS A 204 -17.49 16.08 4.69
N PRO A 205 -17.04 17.32 4.91
CA PRO A 205 -16.24 17.63 6.09
C PRO A 205 -17.11 17.43 7.34
N GLY A 206 -16.66 16.56 8.22
CA GLY A 206 -17.23 16.40 9.55
C GLY A 206 -16.39 17.14 10.58
N ARG A 207 -16.96 17.44 11.76
CA ARG A 207 -16.18 18.03 12.85
C ARG A 207 -15.17 17.04 13.40
N VAL A 208 -13.90 17.48 13.52
CA VAL A 208 -12.80 16.69 14.09
C VAL A 208 -12.48 17.21 15.49
N SER A 209 -12.59 16.34 16.50
CA SER A 209 -12.12 16.64 17.86
C SER A 209 -10.71 16.12 18.04
N VAL A 210 -9.77 17.02 18.25
CA VAL A 210 -8.37 16.69 18.58
C VAL A 210 -8.22 16.66 20.08
N LEU A 211 -7.97 15.46 20.62
CA LEU A 211 -7.80 15.25 22.06
C LEU A 211 -6.33 15.32 22.44
N ILE A 212 -5.96 16.18 23.38
CA ILE A 212 -4.59 16.37 23.83
C ILE A 212 -4.52 16.14 25.34
N PRO A 213 -4.11 14.93 25.78
CA PRO A 213 -3.79 14.71 27.19
C PRO A 213 -2.63 15.60 27.62
N SER A 214 -2.76 16.25 28.76
CA SER A 214 -1.77 17.19 29.27
C SER A 214 -1.61 17.04 30.77
N CYS A 215 -0.36 16.99 31.22
CA CYS A 215 0.03 17.04 32.62
C CYS A 215 1.31 17.87 32.72
N ASP A 216 1.20 19.09 33.24
CA ASP A 216 2.30 20.07 33.29
C ASP A 216 2.91 20.33 31.88
N HIS A 217 4.21 20.62 31.74
CA HIS A 217 4.91 20.87 30.46
C HIS A 217 4.23 21.93 29.58
N SER A 218 3.80 23.04 30.15
CA SER A 218 3.06 24.11 29.47
C SER A 218 3.78 24.67 28.22
N GLY A 219 5.11 24.66 28.19
CA GLY A 219 5.89 25.11 27.03
C GLY A 219 5.66 24.21 25.79
N ASP A 220 5.73 22.90 25.97
CA ASP A 220 5.51 21.94 24.87
C ASP A 220 4.05 21.97 24.39
N LEU A 221 3.11 22.09 25.34
CA LEU A 221 1.69 22.22 25.05
C LEU A 221 1.40 23.45 24.20
N LEU A 222 1.96 24.60 24.53
CA LEU A 222 1.78 25.82 23.75
C LEU A 222 2.28 25.65 22.31
N VAL A 223 3.48 25.10 22.13
CA VAL A 223 4.04 24.82 20.80
C VAL A 223 3.15 23.87 20.00
N CYS A 224 2.63 22.82 20.65
CA CYS A 224 1.70 21.87 20.04
C CYS A 224 0.44 22.57 19.55
N VAL A 225 -0.27 23.28 20.43
CA VAL A 225 -1.53 23.97 20.11
C VAL A 225 -1.33 25.03 19.03
N GLU A 226 -0.31 25.89 19.18
CA GLU A 226 0.02 26.90 18.16
C GLU A 226 0.32 26.26 16.79
N SER A 227 0.99 25.11 16.78
CA SER A 227 1.29 24.40 15.53
C SER A 227 0.03 23.90 14.83
N ILE A 228 -0.95 23.42 15.59
CA ILE A 228 -2.24 22.96 15.05
C ILE A 228 -2.97 24.14 14.40
N TYR A 229 -3.16 25.24 15.13
CA TYR A 229 -3.85 26.43 14.58
C TYR A 229 -3.13 27.04 13.38
N ARG A 230 -1.81 27.04 13.36
CA ARG A 230 -1.02 27.62 12.26
C ARG A 230 -1.01 26.75 10.99
N LYS A 231 -1.01 25.41 11.16
CA LYS A 231 -0.78 24.48 10.03
C LYS A 231 -2.03 23.81 9.52
N THR A 232 -3.09 23.74 10.34
CA THR A 232 -4.32 23.04 9.96
C THR A 232 -5.10 23.88 8.98
N THR A 233 -5.37 23.31 7.81
CA THR A 233 -6.26 23.91 6.78
C THR A 233 -7.65 23.28 6.83
N TYR A 234 -7.88 22.28 7.67
CA TYR A 234 -9.19 21.66 7.83
C TYR A 234 -10.17 22.64 8.51
N PRO A 235 -11.36 22.86 7.95
CA PRO A 235 -12.20 24.00 8.35
C PRO A 235 -12.95 23.79 9.67
N ASP A 236 -13.30 22.56 10.03
CA ASP A 236 -14.15 22.27 11.19
C ASP A 236 -13.47 21.33 12.17
N PHE A 237 -12.75 21.89 13.14
CA PHE A 237 -12.13 21.13 14.20
C PHE A 237 -12.29 21.81 15.57
N GLU A 238 -12.17 21.05 16.63
CA GLU A 238 -12.03 21.56 18.00
C GLU A 238 -10.84 20.89 18.69
N LEU A 239 -10.24 21.59 19.64
CA LEU A 239 -9.23 21.05 20.54
C LEU A 239 -9.85 20.82 21.92
N ILE A 240 -9.60 19.65 22.48
CA ILE A 240 -10.00 19.30 23.84
C ILE A 240 -8.73 18.95 24.61
N LEU A 241 -8.27 19.86 25.44
CA LEU A 241 -7.17 19.63 26.35
C LEU A 241 -7.69 18.84 27.54
N ILE A 242 -7.13 17.69 27.80
CA ILE A 242 -7.51 16.83 28.90
C ILE A 242 -6.47 17.04 30.01
N GLU A 243 -6.76 17.93 30.96
CA GLU A 243 -5.93 18.17 32.10
C GLU A 243 -5.93 16.94 33.02
N ASN A 244 -4.76 16.43 33.35
CA ASN A 244 -4.58 15.22 34.14
C ASN A 244 -3.55 15.44 35.27
N ASN A 245 -4.03 15.89 36.44
CA ASN A 245 -3.23 16.04 37.65
C ASN A 245 -2.01 17.00 37.58
N SER A 246 -2.10 18.06 36.77
CA SER A 246 -1.07 19.11 36.73
C SER A 246 -0.91 19.79 38.10
N LYS A 247 0.33 20.20 38.42
CA LYS A 247 0.68 20.84 39.66
C LYS A 247 1.31 22.22 39.47
N GLN A 248 1.80 22.52 38.29
CA GLN A 248 2.51 23.76 37.97
C GLN A 248 1.50 24.88 37.69
N PRO A 249 1.54 26.00 38.38
CA PRO A 249 0.62 27.13 38.18
C PRO A 249 0.69 27.70 36.74
N GLU A 250 1.85 27.63 36.11
CA GLU A 250 2.06 28.07 34.73
C GLU A 250 1.25 27.24 33.73
N THR A 251 0.97 25.96 34.01
CA THR A 251 0.14 25.10 33.16
C THR A 251 -1.30 25.60 33.16
N PHE A 252 -1.86 25.92 34.32
CA PHE A 252 -3.21 26.46 34.42
C PHE A 252 -3.32 27.83 33.74
N ARG A 253 -2.30 28.71 33.91
CA ARG A 253 -2.26 30.00 33.20
C ARG A 253 -2.21 29.79 31.67
N ALA A 254 -1.50 28.77 31.19
CA ALA A 254 -1.47 28.45 29.78
C ALA A 254 -2.84 27.97 29.27
N TYR A 255 -3.56 27.15 30.05
CA TYR A 255 -4.93 26.74 29.71
C TYR A 255 -5.88 27.93 29.59
N GLU A 256 -5.89 28.82 30.59
CA GLU A 256 -6.72 30.02 30.58
C GLU A 256 -6.43 30.93 29.38
N ARG A 257 -5.14 31.11 29.08
CA ARG A 257 -4.70 31.88 27.92
C ARG A 257 -5.23 31.29 26.62
N MET A 258 -5.00 29.97 26.39
CA MET A 258 -5.41 29.31 25.17
C MET A 258 -6.95 29.29 24.98
N GLN A 259 -7.72 29.09 26.06
CA GLN A 259 -9.17 29.18 26.01
C GLN A 259 -9.65 30.61 25.67
N LYS A 260 -8.96 31.63 26.16
CA LYS A 260 -9.27 33.04 25.84
C LYS A 260 -8.91 33.39 24.40
N GLU A 261 -7.83 32.84 23.88
CA GLU A 261 -7.39 33.06 22.50
C GLU A 261 -8.28 32.29 21.48
N HIS A 262 -8.86 31.15 21.88
CA HIS A 262 -9.64 30.25 21.03
C HIS A 262 -10.99 29.82 21.68
N PRO A 263 -11.88 30.78 22.02
CA PRO A 263 -13.07 30.49 22.82
C PRO A 263 -14.08 29.57 22.14
N ASP A 264 -14.11 29.53 20.82
CA ASP A 264 -15.12 28.80 20.06
C ASP A 264 -14.78 27.32 19.82
N ASN A 265 -13.48 27.00 19.84
CA ASN A 265 -13.02 25.67 19.42
C ASN A 265 -11.88 25.08 20.26
N LEU A 266 -11.58 25.65 21.46
CA LEU A 266 -10.69 25.06 22.43
C LEU A 266 -11.39 24.93 23.79
N LYS A 267 -11.36 23.72 24.35
CA LYS A 267 -11.90 23.42 25.68
C LYS A 267 -10.84 22.75 26.53
N VAL A 268 -10.87 23.01 27.83
CA VAL A 268 -10.10 22.27 28.83
C VAL A 268 -11.06 21.45 29.66
N VAL A 269 -10.79 20.18 29.80
CA VAL A 269 -11.57 19.21 30.59
C VAL A 269 -10.63 18.57 31.61
N THR A 270 -10.96 18.63 32.88
CA THR A 270 -10.18 17.99 33.94
C THR A 270 -10.60 16.51 34.06
N TRP A 271 -9.59 15.63 34.02
CA TRP A 271 -9.77 14.21 34.32
C TRP A 271 -9.45 13.97 35.81
N GLU A 272 -10.46 13.58 36.60
CA GLU A 272 -10.33 13.32 38.02
C GLU A 272 -9.83 11.91 38.39
N GLY A 273 -9.59 11.07 37.38
CA GLY A 273 -9.11 9.71 37.56
C GLY A 273 -7.60 9.67 37.87
N LYS A 274 -7.14 8.54 38.40
CA LYS A 274 -5.70 8.27 38.48
C LYS A 274 -5.19 7.92 37.09
N GLY A 275 -4.22 8.70 36.59
CA GLY A 275 -3.48 8.40 35.38
C GLY A 275 -2.43 7.34 35.63
#